data_ded9da942d5224d386ddab256432d24f
#
_entry.id   ded9da942d5224d386ddab256432d24f
#
_cell.length_a   1.000
_cell.length_b   1.000
_cell.length_c   1.000
_cell.angle_alpha   90.00
_cell.angle_beta   90.00
_cell.angle_gamma   90.00
#
_symmetry.space_group_name_H-M   'P 1'
#
loop_
_entity.id
_entity.type
_entity.pdbx_description
1 polymer ?
#
loop_
_entity_poly.entity_id
_entity_poly.type
_entity_poly.pdbx_seq_one_letter_code
_entity_poly.pdbx_strand_id
1 'polypeptide(L)'
;MGDLELVGATLLTKPGNKGTHAIWPMMVMCFFSVMALFRIFLYAFSVSVNYPVLAAVGAAVCVWFTFIFEYRALARYRFFVLLFSIMLWCFGILLVQETFKKGLLYTFNCIAGQMNRTYKSGIILISDAGTGATIFFCFMFFVAAWLMAEAVIKRQDGAMFLFVVFPVVICSLLSGGRISKGAYFVMLLCFLCTYAG
;
A
#
# COMPACT_ATOMS: atom_id res chain seq x y z
N MET A 1 -26.06 7.52 51.23
CA MET A 1 -26.33 6.57 50.16
C MET A 1 -26.48 7.40 48.86
N GLY A 2 -25.41 7.70 48.26
CA GLY A 2 -25.35 8.57 47.08
C GLY A 2 -23.94 9.08 46.88
N ASP A 3 -23.05 8.36 46.20
CA ASP A 3 -21.78 8.88 45.67
C ASP A 3 -21.04 7.82 44.83
N LEU A 4 -21.76 6.83 44.27
CA LEU A 4 -21.15 5.76 43.50
C LEU A 4 -21.48 5.79 41.97
N GLU A 5 -22.20 6.81 41.51
CA GLU A 5 -22.63 6.85 40.08
C GLU A 5 -21.76 7.74 39.13
N LEU A 6 -20.73 8.39 39.65
CA LEU A 6 -19.97 9.37 38.83
C LEU A 6 -18.58 8.90 38.40
N VAL A 7 -18.16 7.68 38.69
CA VAL A 7 -16.82 7.18 38.32
C VAL A 7 -16.80 6.47 36.95
N GLY A 8 -17.96 6.11 36.42
CA GLY A 8 -18.05 5.40 35.11
C GLY A 8 -18.03 6.27 33.87
N ALA A 9 -18.24 7.58 33.98
CA ALA A 9 -18.49 8.46 32.82
C ALA A 9 -17.27 9.25 32.35
N THR A 10 -16.14 9.18 33.01
CA THR A 10 -14.94 9.99 32.70
C THR A 10 -13.83 9.26 31.95
N LEU A 11 -14.05 8.04 31.53
CA LEU A 11 -13.10 7.28 30.68
C LEU A 11 -13.46 7.33 29.19
N LEU A 12 -14.41 8.14 28.77
CA LEU A 12 -14.47 8.57 27.37
C LEU A 12 -13.34 9.57 27.18
N THR A 13 -12.16 9.04 26.90
CA THR A 13 -10.99 9.80 26.51
C THR A 13 -11.40 10.79 25.44
N LYS A 14 -11.44 12.07 25.86
CA LYS A 14 -11.48 13.22 24.99
C LYS A 14 -10.51 12.96 23.86
N PRO A 15 -10.89 12.99 22.56
CA PRO A 15 -9.97 12.75 21.49
C PRO A 15 -8.82 13.73 21.66
N GLY A 16 -7.66 13.22 22.10
CA GLY A 16 -6.49 14.02 22.35
C GLY A 16 -6.22 14.87 21.12
N ASN A 17 -5.94 16.14 21.33
CA ASN A 17 -5.55 17.08 20.31
C ASN A 17 -4.26 16.52 19.65
N LYS A 18 -4.41 15.67 18.62
CA LYS A 18 -3.29 15.11 17.86
C LYS A 18 -2.61 16.31 17.19
N GLY A 19 -1.56 16.79 17.83
CA GLY A 19 -0.81 17.92 17.31
C GLY A 19 -0.25 17.60 15.93
N THR A 20 -0.01 18.62 15.13
CA THR A 20 0.57 18.58 13.79
C THR A 20 1.88 17.77 13.71
N HIS A 21 2.51 17.46 14.84
CA HIS A 21 3.73 16.66 14.96
C HIS A 21 3.55 15.17 14.63
N ALA A 22 2.33 14.63 14.63
CA ALA A 22 2.07 13.21 14.36
C ALA A 22 1.89 12.90 12.87
N ILE A 23 1.74 13.90 11.99
CA ILE A 23 1.48 13.71 10.55
C ILE A 23 2.69 13.12 9.83
N TRP A 24 3.87 13.67 10.08
CA TRP A 24 5.12 13.24 9.43
C TRP A 24 5.48 11.76 9.66
N PRO A 25 5.51 11.27 10.91
CA PRO A 25 5.82 9.85 11.15
C PRO A 25 4.80 8.94 10.49
N MET A 26 3.49 9.27 10.48
CA MET A 26 2.46 8.46 9.83
C MET A 26 2.64 8.42 8.31
N MET A 27 2.98 9.55 7.69
CA MET A 27 3.28 9.62 6.26
C MET A 27 4.49 8.75 5.91
N VAL A 28 5.57 8.87 6.68
CA VAL A 28 6.78 8.08 6.51
C VAL A 28 6.50 6.59 6.68
N MET A 29 5.73 6.21 7.70
CA MET A 29 5.31 4.82 7.91
C MET A 29 4.48 4.28 6.74
N CYS A 30 3.51 5.06 6.25
CA CYS A 30 2.70 4.67 5.10
C CYS A 30 3.58 4.44 3.86
N PHE A 31 4.50 5.36 3.56
CA PHE A 31 5.43 5.24 2.45
C PHE A 31 6.32 4.01 2.55
N PHE A 32 6.99 3.81 3.69
CA PHE A 32 7.85 2.64 3.88
C PHE A 32 7.08 1.32 3.85
N SER A 33 5.87 1.28 4.39
CA SER A 33 5.00 0.10 4.33
C SER A 33 4.68 -0.29 2.90
N VAL A 34 4.26 0.69 2.07
CA VAL A 34 3.92 0.42 0.66
C VAL A 34 5.17 0.07 -0.14
N MET A 35 6.29 0.78 0.05
CA MET A 35 7.56 0.45 -0.63
C MET A 35 8.07 -0.94 -0.26
N ALA A 36 7.97 -1.33 1.02
CA ALA A 36 8.35 -2.66 1.47
C ALA A 36 7.45 -3.74 0.84
N LEU A 37 6.13 -3.50 0.78
CA LEU A 37 5.15 -4.40 0.15
C LEU A 37 5.51 -4.64 -1.32
N PHE A 38 5.74 -3.57 -2.09
CA PHE A 38 6.14 -3.68 -3.49
C PHE A 38 7.49 -4.38 -3.64
N ARG A 39 8.46 -4.06 -2.79
CA ARG A 39 9.78 -4.71 -2.84
C ARG A 39 9.70 -6.21 -2.55
N ILE A 40 8.85 -6.64 -1.62
CA ILE A 40 8.58 -8.06 -1.36
C ILE A 40 8.07 -8.73 -2.64
N PHE A 41 7.04 -8.15 -3.26
CA PHE A 41 6.43 -8.70 -4.47
C PHE A 41 7.40 -8.72 -5.66
N LEU A 42 8.01 -7.58 -5.99
CA LEU A 42 8.90 -7.43 -7.14
C LEU A 42 10.11 -8.37 -7.05
N TYR A 43 10.63 -8.55 -5.84
CA TYR A 43 11.78 -9.41 -5.61
C TYR A 43 11.40 -10.89 -5.70
N ALA A 44 10.24 -11.29 -5.17
CA ALA A 44 9.75 -12.67 -5.22
C ALA A 44 9.52 -13.14 -6.66
N PHE A 45 8.95 -12.29 -7.50
CA PHE A 45 8.61 -12.61 -8.89
C PHE A 45 9.67 -12.14 -9.91
N SER A 46 10.79 -11.59 -9.45
CA SER A 46 11.87 -11.07 -10.30
C SER A 46 11.40 -10.05 -11.34
N VAL A 47 10.43 -9.19 -10.97
CA VAL A 47 9.90 -8.14 -11.84
C VAL A 47 10.87 -6.97 -11.86
N SER A 48 11.31 -6.56 -13.05
CA SER A 48 12.18 -5.39 -13.21
C SER A 48 11.36 -4.11 -13.33
N VAL A 49 11.65 -3.14 -12.46
CA VAL A 49 11.03 -1.81 -12.46
C VAL A 49 12.08 -0.72 -12.22
N ASN A 50 11.76 0.49 -12.63
CA ASN A 50 12.58 1.67 -12.29
C ASN A 50 12.22 2.13 -10.86
N TYR A 51 13.01 1.68 -9.87
CA TYR A 51 12.79 1.99 -8.45
C TYR A 51 12.78 3.49 -8.12
N PRO A 52 13.68 4.35 -8.64
CA PRO A 52 13.63 5.79 -8.44
C PRO A 52 12.29 6.41 -8.85
N VAL A 53 11.76 6.02 -10.01
CA VAL A 53 10.47 6.52 -10.50
C VAL A 53 9.34 6.04 -9.60
N LEU A 54 9.33 4.75 -9.24
CA LEU A 54 8.33 4.18 -8.35
C LEU A 54 8.36 4.85 -6.97
N ALA A 55 9.55 5.12 -6.41
CA ALA A 55 9.70 5.79 -5.12
C ALA A 55 9.23 7.25 -5.18
N ALA A 56 9.55 7.99 -6.24
CA ALA A 56 9.11 9.38 -6.42
C ALA A 56 7.58 9.49 -6.53
N VAL A 57 6.96 8.66 -7.38
CA VAL A 57 5.50 8.59 -7.51
C VAL A 57 4.86 8.14 -6.20
N GLY A 58 5.45 7.12 -5.56
CA GLY A 58 4.98 6.61 -4.29
C GLY A 58 5.01 7.66 -3.17
N ALA A 59 6.07 8.45 -3.07
CA ALA A 59 6.16 9.55 -2.11
C ALA A 59 5.06 10.60 -2.36
N ALA A 60 4.86 11.01 -3.61
CA ALA A 60 3.82 11.97 -3.98
C ALA A 60 2.41 11.46 -3.62
N VAL A 61 2.12 10.19 -3.91
CA VAL A 61 0.84 9.56 -3.60
C VAL A 61 0.63 9.41 -2.08
N CYS A 62 1.64 9.03 -1.33
CA CYS A 62 1.54 8.94 0.14
C CYS A 62 1.33 10.32 0.78
N VAL A 63 2.02 11.37 0.31
CA VAL A 63 1.77 12.76 0.73
C VAL A 63 0.31 13.15 0.46
N TRP A 64 -0.20 12.85 -0.75
CA TRP A 64 -1.57 13.14 -1.14
C TRP A 64 -2.60 12.49 -0.22
N PHE A 65 -2.48 11.18 0.05
CA PHE A 65 -3.42 10.50 0.95
C PHE A 65 -3.29 10.95 2.39
N THR A 66 -2.06 11.19 2.88
CA THR A 66 -1.86 11.74 4.22
C THR A 66 -2.57 13.09 4.36
N PHE A 67 -2.44 13.95 3.36
CA PHE A 67 -3.13 15.24 3.34
C PHE A 67 -4.66 15.08 3.36
N ILE A 68 -5.23 14.18 2.56
CA ILE A 68 -6.68 13.91 2.55
C ILE A 68 -7.19 13.42 3.90
N PHE A 69 -6.43 12.54 4.57
CA PHE A 69 -6.91 11.91 5.80
C PHE A 69 -6.71 12.78 7.04
N GLU A 70 -5.63 13.58 7.10
CA GLU A 70 -5.29 14.38 8.27
C GLU A 70 -5.83 15.82 8.23
N TYR A 71 -6.04 16.40 7.05
CA TYR A 71 -6.43 17.80 6.95
C TYR A 71 -7.91 18.00 7.30
N ARG A 72 -8.14 18.65 8.45
CA ARG A 72 -9.50 18.86 9.02
C ARG A 72 -10.46 19.60 8.09
N ALA A 73 -9.98 20.58 7.32
CA ALA A 73 -10.82 21.31 6.38
C ALA A 73 -11.38 20.42 5.27
N LEU A 74 -10.64 19.37 4.88
CA LEU A 74 -11.07 18.39 3.88
C LEU A 74 -12.00 17.32 4.46
N ALA A 75 -12.14 17.22 5.79
CA ALA A 75 -12.95 16.18 6.41
C ALA A 75 -14.40 16.17 5.91
N ARG A 76 -14.99 17.35 5.67
CA ARG A 76 -16.34 17.51 5.12
C ARG A 76 -16.45 17.06 3.65
N TYR A 77 -15.40 17.28 2.87
CA TYR A 77 -15.36 16.99 1.43
C TYR A 77 -14.56 15.76 1.09
N ARG A 78 -14.09 14.99 2.09
CA ARG A 78 -13.22 13.83 1.92
C ARG A 78 -13.74 12.84 0.88
N PHE A 79 -15.04 12.55 0.91
CA PHE A 79 -15.65 11.65 -0.07
C PHE A 79 -15.50 12.16 -1.50
N PHE A 80 -15.78 13.44 -1.73
CA PHE A 80 -15.67 14.05 -3.07
C PHE A 80 -14.22 14.11 -3.55
N VAL A 81 -13.27 14.41 -2.65
CA VAL A 81 -11.84 14.45 -2.99
C VAL A 81 -11.32 13.05 -3.32
N LEU A 82 -11.73 12.01 -2.58
CA LEU A 82 -11.40 10.63 -2.89
C LEU A 82 -12.02 10.20 -4.22
N LEU A 83 -13.29 10.50 -4.45
CA LEU A 83 -13.97 10.20 -5.72
C LEU A 83 -13.27 10.88 -6.90
N PHE A 84 -12.92 12.16 -6.77
CA PHE A 84 -12.16 12.89 -7.78
C PHE A 84 -10.78 12.26 -8.03
N SER A 85 -10.08 11.85 -6.96
CA SER A 85 -8.79 11.17 -7.07
C SER A 85 -8.90 9.84 -7.82
N ILE A 86 -9.96 9.06 -7.57
CA ILE A 86 -10.24 7.81 -8.30
C ILE A 86 -10.55 8.09 -9.77
N MET A 87 -11.37 9.12 -10.07
CA MET A 87 -11.66 9.51 -11.44
C MET A 87 -10.39 9.91 -12.19
N LEU A 88 -9.53 10.72 -11.57
CA LEU A 88 -8.25 11.14 -12.15
C LEU A 88 -7.33 9.93 -12.38
N TRP A 89 -7.28 8.99 -11.46
CA TRP A 89 -6.53 7.75 -11.57
C TRP A 89 -7.05 6.87 -12.72
N CYS A 90 -8.37 6.67 -12.84
CA CYS A 90 -8.97 5.93 -13.95
C CYS A 90 -8.69 6.61 -15.29
N PHE A 91 -8.81 7.94 -15.35
CA PHE A 91 -8.49 8.70 -16.54
C PHE A 91 -7.01 8.56 -16.94
N GLY A 92 -6.11 8.58 -15.94
CA GLY A 92 -4.68 8.31 -16.18
C GLY A 92 -4.43 6.94 -16.79
N ILE A 93 -5.11 5.89 -16.31
CA ILE A 93 -5.02 4.54 -16.91
C ILE A 93 -5.50 4.55 -18.36
N LEU A 94 -6.61 5.24 -18.67
CA LEU A 94 -7.12 5.33 -20.03
C LEU A 94 -6.15 6.01 -20.98
N LEU A 95 -5.43 7.05 -20.54
CA LEU A 95 -4.43 7.73 -21.34
C LEU A 95 -3.22 6.86 -21.71
N VAL A 96 -2.83 5.95 -20.82
CA VAL A 96 -1.65 5.08 -20.99
C VAL A 96 -2.03 3.60 -21.08
N GLN A 97 -3.26 3.29 -21.53
CA GLN A 97 -3.82 1.94 -21.45
C GLN A 97 -2.95 0.87 -22.14
N GLU A 98 -2.33 1.17 -23.27
CA GLU A 98 -1.47 0.23 -23.99
C GLU A 98 -0.21 -0.12 -23.18
N THR A 99 0.43 0.89 -22.57
CA THR A 99 1.61 0.67 -21.72
C THR A 99 1.22 -0.04 -20.41
N PHE A 100 0.06 0.31 -19.87
CA PHE A 100 -0.49 -0.34 -18.68
C PHE A 100 -0.78 -1.84 -18.94
N LYS A 101 -1.43 -2.18 -20.06
CA LYS A 101 -1.68 -3.57 -20.47
C LYS A 101 -0.38 -4.35 -20.67
N LYS A 102 0.61 -3.77 -21.36
CA LYS A 102 1.94 -4.38 -21.55
C LYS A 102 2.62 -4.65 -20.20
N GLY A 103 2.54 -3.71 -19.26
CA GLY A 103 3.07 -3.86 -17.91
C GLY A 103 2.38 -4.95 -17.10
N LEU A 104 1.05 -5.03 -17.20
CA LEU A 104 0.25 -6.10 -16.60
C LEU A 104 0.64 -7.47 -17.15
N LEU A 105 0.70 -7.62 -18.49
CA LEU A 105 1.08 -8.86 -19.15
C LEU A 105 2.50 -9.29 -18.80
N TYR A 106 3.44 -8.34 -18.76
CA TYR A 106 4.80 -8.61 -18.32
C TYR A 106 4.85 -9.12 -16.89
N THR A 107 4.11 -8.48 -15.98
CA THR A 107 4.02 -8.89 -14.57
C THR A 107 3.43 -10.29 -14.47
N PHE A 108 2.36 -10.58 -15.22
CA PHE A 108 1.74 -11.91 -15.27
C PHE A 108 2.75 -12.97 -15.76
N ASN A 109 3.53 -12.67 -16.79
CA ASN A 109 4.56 -13.59 -17.27
C ASN A 109 5.67 -13.83 -16.23
N CYS A 110 6.05 -12.82 -15.46
CA CYS A 110 7.02 -13.00 -14.37
C CYS A 110 6.45 -13.94 -13.29
N ILE A 111 5.17 -13.77 -12.92
CA ILE A 111 4.48 -14.64 -11.97
C ILE A 111 4.38 -16.07 -12.51
N ALA A 112 3.88 -16.23 -13.74
CA ALA A 112 3.74 -17.53 -14.40
C ALA A 112 5.09 -18.23 -14.56
N GLY A 113 6.13 -17.49 -14.94
CA GLY A 113 7.50 -18.02 -15.05
C GLY A 113 8.04 -18.51 -13.71
N GLN A 114 7.78 -17.77 -12.62
CA GLN A 114 8.17 -18.20 -11.27
C GLN A 114 7.39 -19.44 -10.82
N MET A 115 6.08 -19.48 -11.07
CA MET A 115 5.24 -20.64 -10.76
C MET A 115 5.66 -21.89 -11.57
N ASN A 116 6.00 -21.71 -12.86
CA ASN A 116 6.50 -22.80 -13.69
C ASN A 116 7.84 -23.36 -13.16
N ARG A 117 8.74 -22.49 -12.67
CA ARG A 117 10.00 -22.93 -12.08
C ARG A 117 9.79 -23.70 -10.78
N THR A 118 8.87 -23.25 -9.94
CA THR A 118 8.65 -23.83 -8.60
C THR A 118 7.80 -25.09 -8.65
N TYR A 119 6.70 -25.06 -9.43
CA TYR A 119 5.68 -26.11 -9.41
C TYR A 119 5.59 -26.92 -10.71
N LYS A 120 6.41 -26.61 -11.73
CA LYS A 120 6.36 -27.21 -13.07
C LYS A 120 4.94 -27.15 -13.69
N SER A 121 4.23 -26.04 -13.45
CA SER A 121 2.80 -25.91 -13.73
C SER A 121 2.44 -25.86 -15.23
N GLY A 122 3.42 -25.66 -16.13
CA GLY A 122 3.17 -25.62 -17.58
C GLY A 122 2.34 -24.41 -18.06
N ILE A 123 2.28 -23.33 -17.28
CA ILE A 123 1.55 -22.13 -17.67
C ILE A 123 2.19 -21.49 -18.89
N ILE A 124 1.39 -21.25 -19.92
CA ILE A 124 1.85 -20.66 -21.19
C ILE A 124 2.16 -19.17 -20.95
N LEU A 125 3.35 -18.75 -21.37
CA LEU A 125 3.76 -17.34 -21.31
C LEU A 125 3.20 -16.60 -22.53
N ILE A 126 2.80 -15.35 -22.30
CA ILE A 126 2.26 -14.47 -23.34
C ILE A 126 3.43 -13.82 -24.09
N SER A 127 3.48 -13.97 -25.41
CA SER A 127 4.62 -13.56 -26.25
C SER A 127 4.83 -12.04 -26.34
N ASP A 128 3.82 -11.23 -26.03
CA ASP A 128 3.81 -9.78 -26.31
C ASP A 128 3.96 -8.91 -25.03
N ALA A 129 4.70 -9.40 -24.04
CA ALA A 129 4.92 -8.69 -22.79
C ALA A 129 6.04 -7.66 -22.94
N GLY A 130 5.67 -6.40 -23.06
CA GLY A 130 6.61 -5.27 -23.14
C GLY A 130 7.14 -4.80 -21.78
N THR A 131 8.01 -3.78 -21.81
CA THR A 131 8.73 -3.23 -20.64
C THR A 131 7.93 -2.24 -19.78
N GLY A 132 6.59 -2.22 -19.86
CA GLY A 132 5.72 -1.25 -19.19
C GLY A 132 5.49 -1.48 -17.68
N ALA A 133 6.23 -2.37 -17.02
CA ALA A 133 5.99 -2.74 -15.62
C ALA A 133 6.02 -1.53 -14.67
N THR A 134 6.95 -0.60 -14.86
CA THR A 134 7.06 0.57 -13.98
C THR A 134 5.77 1.40 -13.94
N ILE A 135 5.17 1.67 -15.11
CA ILE A 135 3.91 2.43 -15.20
C ILE A 135 2.77 1.65 -14.54
N PHE A 136 2.66 0.36 -14.82
CA PHE A 136 1.67 -0.50 -14.16
C PHE A 136 1.80 -0.42 -12.63
N PHE A 137 3.02 -0.56 -12.09
CA PHE A 137 3.24 -0.48 -10.64
C PHE A 137 3.05 0.91 -10.05
N CYS A 138 3.29 1.99 -10.79
CA CYS A 138 2.94 3.34 -10.34
C CYS A 138 1.42 3.49 -10.13
N PHE A 139 0.60 2.91 -11.00
CA PHE A 139 -0.84 2.89 -10.82
C PHE A 139 -1.28 1.96 -9.67
N MET A 140 -0.67 0.80 -9.54
CA MET A 140 -0.95 -0.11 -8.41
C MET A 140 -0.54 0.53 -7.07
N PHE A 141 0.50 1.37 -7.06
CA PHE A 141 0.94 2.10 -5.88
C PHE A 141 -0.17 3.00 -5.31
N PHE A 142 -0.95 3.63 -6.16
CA PHE A 142 -2.08 4.46 -5.73
C PHE A 142 -3.08 3.65 -4.89
N VAL A 143 -3.47 2.47 -5.34
CA VAL A 143 -4.40 1.60 -4.62
C VAL A 143 -3.79 1.11 -3.30
N ALA A 144 -2.53 0.65 -3.33
CA ALA A 144 -1.85 0.17 -2.14
C ALA A 144 -1.65 1.29 -1.11
N ALA A 145 -1.27 2.50 -1.55
CA ALA A 145 -1.11 3.66 -0.68
C ALA A 145 -2.43 4.10 -0.06
N TRP A 146 -3.53 4.05 -0.79
CA TRP A 146 -4.86 4.34 -0.24
C TRP A 146 -5.22 3.36 0.88
N LEU A 147 -5.10 2.04 0.63
CA LEU A 147 -5.40 1.01 1.62
C LEU A 147 -4.50 1.13 2.86
N MET A 148 -3.20 1.38 2.66
CA MET A 148 -2.25 1.59 3.76
C MET A 148 -2.52 2.88 4.52
N ALA A 149 -2.88 3.97 3.86
CA ALA A 149 -3.25 5.21 4.52
C ALA A 149 -4.53 5.05 5.35
N GLU A 150 -5.52 4.30 4.86
CA GLU A 150 -6.72 3.94 5.63
C GLU A 150 -6.35 3.14 6.90
N ALA A 151 -5.44 2.15 6.78
CA ALA A 151 -5.01 1.32 7.90
C ALA A 151 -4.16 2.08 8.93
N VAL A 152 -3.14 2.81 8.46
CA VAL A 152 -2.11 3.44 9.31
C VAL A 152 -2.56 4.80 9.85
N ILE A 153 -3.17 5.64 8.99
CA ILE A 153 -3.47 7.03 9.32
C ILE A 153 -4.86 7.15 9.93
N LYS A 154 -5.87 6.60 9.27
CA LYS A 154 -7.27 6.82 9.67
C LYS A 154 -7.70 5.90 10.80
N ARG A 155 -7.44 4.59 10.70
CA ARG A 155 -7.91 3.60 11.67
C ARG A 155 -6.90 3.30 12.75
N GLN A 156 -5.61 3.38 12.44
CA GLN A 156 -4.53 2.92 13.31
C GLN A 156 -4.78 1.48 13.78
N ASP A 157 -5.15 0.61 12.84
CA ASP A 157 -5.60 -0.76 13.10
C ASP A 157 -4.61 -1.74 12.48
N GLY A 158 -3.91 -2.47 13.36
CA GLY A 158 -2.97 -3.51 12.95
C GLY A 158 -3.63 -4.68 12.21
N ALA A 159 -4.90 -4.99 12.48
CA ALA A 159 -5.61 -6.05 11.76
C ALA A 159 -5.87 -5.66 10.30
N MET A 160 -6.26 -4.41 10.06
CA MET A 160 -6.43 -3.90 8.70
C MET A 160 -5.09 -3.80 7.96
N PHE A 161 -4.01 -3.42 8.64
CA PHE A 161 -2.67 -3.45 8.08
C PHE A 161 -2.30 -4.86 7.62
N LEU A 162 -2.49 -5.87 8.47
CA LEU A 162 -2.24 -7.27 8.12
C LEU A 162 -3.11 -7.73 6.96
N PHE A 163 -4.38 -7.35 6.91
CA PHE A 163 -5.28 -7.71 5.81
C PHE A 163 -4.75 -7.26 4.44
N VAL A 164 -4.12 -6.09 4.38
CA VAL A 164 -3.52 -5.57 3.14
C VAL A 164 -2.20 -6.29 2.80
N VAL A 165 -1.38 -6.56 3.81
CA VAL A 165 -0.02 -7.11 3.63
C VAL A 165 -0.04 -8.62 3.42
N PHE A 166 -0.89 -9.34 4.15
CA PHE A 166 -0.90 -10.79 4.25
C PHE A 166 -1.02 -11.51 2.89
N PRO A 167 -1.93 -11.12 1.97
CA PRO A 167 -2.03 -11.78 0.67
C PRO A 167 -0.72 -11.70 -0.13
N VAL A 168 -0.06 -10.53 -0.13
CA VAL A 168 1.18 -10.33 -0.87
C VAL A 168 2.32 -11.14 -0.26
N VAL A 169 2.40 -11.16 1.07
CA VAL A 169 3.41 -11.95 1.80
C VAL A 169 3.22 -13.44 1.54
N ILE A 170 2.00 -13.96 1.64
CA ILE A 170 1.70 -15.37 1.37
C ILE A 170 2.02 -15.73 -0.08
N CYS A 171 1.55 -14.95 -1.05
CA CYS A 171 1.85 -15.19 -2.46
C CYS A 171 3.35 -15.20 -2.72
N SER A 172 4.10 -14.29 -2.09
CA SER A 172 5.55 -14.22 -2.19
C SER A 172 6.24 -15.45 -1.60
N LEU A 173 5.79 -15.93 -0.44
CA LEU A 173 6.35 -17.13 0.20
C LEU A 173 6.01 -18.40 -0.58
N LEU A 174 4.76 -18.55 -1.02
CA LEU A 174 4.31 -19.71 -1.78
C LEU A 174 4.93 -19.77 -3.18
N SER A 175 5.32 -18.64 -3.76
CA SER A 175 5.94 -18.62 -5.09
C SER A 175 7.29 -19.33 -5.16
N GLY A 176 7.91 -19.65 -4.00
CA GLY A 176 9.28 -20.19 -3.93
C GLY A 176 10.34 -19.24 -4.48
N GLY A 177 10.00 -17.96 -4.63
CA GLY A 177 10.87 -16.91 -5.15
C GLY A 177 11.92 -16.45 -4.14
N ARG A 178 12.70 -15.45 -4.55
CA ARG A 178 13.73 -14.86 -3.69
C ARG A 178 13.08 -14.06 -2.56
N ILE A 179 13.62 -14.19 -1.34
CA ILE A 179 13.11 -13.47 -0.17
C ILE A 179 13.96 -12.22 0.08
N SER A 180 13.32 -11.06 0.10
CA SER A 180 13.95 -9.78 0.47
C SER A 180 13.89 -9.58 1.99
N LYS A 181 14.87 -10.14 2.73
CA LYS A 181 14.92 -10.06 4.21
C LYS A 181 14.75 -8.64 4.76
N GLY A 182 15.40 -7.64 4.13
CA GLY A 182 15.28 -6.24 4.55
C GLY A 182 13.88 -5.67 4.38
N ALA A 183 13.17 -6.02 3.30
CA ALA A 183 11.79 -5.56 3.09
C ALA A 183 10.81 -6.17 4.10
N TYR A 184 10.97 -7.45 4.43
CA TYR A 184 10.18 -8.10 5.49
C TYR A 184 10.44 -7.47 6.86
N PHE A 185 11.70 -7.14 7.18
CA PHE A 185 12.06 -6.47 8.42
C PHE A 185 11.41 -5.07 8.52
N VAL A 186 11.48 -4.27 7.46
CA VAL A 186 10.82 -2.95 7.42
C VAL A 186 9.31 -3.10 7.58
N MET A 187 8.70 -4.09 6.91
CA MET A 187 7.26 -4.36 7.03
C MET A 187 6.87 -4.71 8.47
N LEU A 188 7.66 -5.56 9.13
CA LEU A 188 7.43 -5.94 10.54
C LEU A 188 7.54 -4.73 11.46
N LEU A 189 8.55 -3.87 11.27
CA LEU A 189 8.68 -2.64 12.04
C LEU A 189 7.47 -1.72 11.86
N CYS A 190 7.03 -1.50 10.62
CA CYS A 190 5.84 -0.68 10.35
C CYS A 190 4.58 -1.27 11.00
N PHE A 191 4.42 -2.61 10.96
CA PHE A 191 3.33 -3.29 11.64
C PHE A 191 3.36 -3.08 13.16
N LEU A 192 4.52 -3.30 13.79
CA LEU A 192 4.67 -3.10 15.25
C LEU A 192 4.39 -1.66 15.65
N CYS A 193 4.88 -0.68 14.88
CA CYS A 193 4.58 0.73 15.13
C CYS A 193 3.08 1.06 14.97
N THR A 194 2.39 0.44 14.00
CA THR A 194 0.93 0.64 13.81
C THR A 194 0.13 -0.03 14.92
N TYR A 195 0.61 -1.18 15.43
CA TYR A 195 -0.07 -1.92 16.49
C TYR A 195 0.14 -1.29 17.89
N ALA A 196 1.31 -0.66 18.11
CA ALA A 196 1.67 -0.06 19.40
C ALA A 196 1.13 1.38 19.58
N GLY A 197 0.69 2.05 18.51
CA GLY A 197 0.15 3.44 18.53
C GLY A 197 -1.34 3.49 18.68
#